data_37d5328da945a5e1163542396dbc5a03
#
_entry.id   37d5328da945a5e1163542396dbc5a03
#
_cell.length_a   1.000
_cell.length_b   1.000
_cell.length_c   1.000
_cell.angle_alpha   90.00
_cell.angle_beta   90.00
_cell.angle_gamma   90.00
#
_symmetry.space_group_name_H-M   'P 1'
#
loop_
_entity.id
_entity.type
_entity.pdbx_description
1 polymer ?
#
loop_
_entity_poly.entity_id
_entity_poly.type
_entity_poly.pdbx_seq_one_letter_code
_entity_poly.pdbx_strand_id
1 'polypeptide(L)'
;MTIDIIRPPERFVGLHAHSGFSTFDGLGYPSDHIDFVLSEAQGMDAWALTDHGNGSGLAHARSHTVKMQKAGRKYRQLYGVEFYFVPSLDEWQEEYDKHRQSIKDAKSAKAKEKLSKVNPVEDNEDALE
;
A
#
# COMPACT_ATOMS: atom_id res chain seq x y z
N MET A 1 2.24 -17.81 38.48
CA MET A 1 1.38 -17.30 37.38
C MET A 1 1.70 -18.14 36.17
N THR A 2 0.86 -19.12 35.84
CA THR A 2 1.06 -20.03 34.71
C THR A 2 0.55 -19.27 33.47
N ILE A 3 1.44 -18.95 32.53
CA ILE A 3 1.02 -18.38 31.26
C ILE A 3 0.39 -19.54 30.48
N ASP A 4 -0.92 -19.52 30.32
CA ASP A 4 -1.59 -20.42 29.39
C ASP A 4 -1.04 -20.13 27.98
N ILE A 5 -0.24 -21.06 27.46
CA ILE A 5 0.21 -21.00 26.08
C ILE A 5 -1.01 -21.20 25.22
N ILE A 6 -1.51 -20.11 24.61
CA ILE A 6 -2.58 -20.17 23.62
C ILE A 6 -2.08 -21.09 22.50
N ARG A 7 -2.65 -22.27 22.38
CA ARG A 7 -2.33 -23.17 21.28
C ARG A 7 -2.64 -22.44 19.97
N PRO A 8 -1.74 -22.44 18.97
CA PRO A 8 -2.08 -21.93 17.66
C PRO A 8 -3.30 -22.68 17.12
N PRO A 9 -4.19 -22.02 16.39
CA PRO A 9 -5.35 -22.68 15.81
C PRO A 9 -4.88 -23.81 14.88
N GLU A 10 -5.61 -24.92 14.87
CA GLU A 10 -5.33 -26.06 13.99
C GLU A 10 -5.38 -25.67 12.52
N ARG A 11 -6.08 -24.60 12.20
CA ARG A 11 -6.21 -24.04 10.86
C ARG A 11 -6.10 -22.51 10.94
N PHE A 12 -5.24 -21.96 10.11
CA PHE A 12 -5.08 -20.52 9.94
C PHE A 12 -5.45 -20.11 8.51
N VAL A 13 -6.15 -18.99 8.35
CA VAL A 13 -6.44 -18.35 7.06
C VAL A 13 -6.06 -16.89 7.17
N GLY A 14 -5.08 -16.46 6.40
CA GLY A 14 -4.74 -15.05 6.28
C GLY A 14 -5.85 -14.29 5.56
N LEU A 15 -6.42 -13.27 6.20
CA LEU A 15 -7.52 -12.47 5.66
C LEU A 15 -7.10 -11.11 5.11
N HIS A 16 -5.83 -10.73 5.31
CA HIS A 16 -5.27 -9.47 4.84
C HIS A 16 -3.86 -9.71 4.30
N ALA A 17 -3.69 -9.52 3.00
CA ALA A 17 -2.40 -9.66 2.37
C ALA A 17 -2.34 -8.94 1.02
N HIS A 18 -1.17 -8.40 0.72
CA HIS A 18 -0.89 -7.63 -0.49
C HIS A 18 0.06 -8.37 -1.40
N SER A 19 -0.19 -8.30 -2.69
CA SER A 19 0.74 -8.74 -3.73
C SER A 19 1.52 -7.56 -4.32
N GLY A 20 2.40 -7.81 -5.26
CA GLY A 20 3.12 -6.76 -5.99
C GLY A 20 2.24 -5.83 -6.83
N PHE A 21 0.93 -6.09 -6.92
CA PHE A 21 -0.05 -5.14 -7.48
C PHE A 21 -0.43 -4.04 -6.48
N SER A 22 -0.13 -4.22 -5.19
CA SER A 22 -0.22 -3.19 -4.16
C SER A 22 1.08 -2.39 -4.16
N THR A 23 1.13 -1.31 -4.93
CA THR A 23 2.35 -0.53 -5.19
C THR A 23 2.96 0.02 -3.89
N PHE A 24 4.25 -0.24 -3.67
CA PHE A 24 5.05 0.10 -2.48
C PHE A 24 4.68 -0.64 -1.19
N ASP A 25 3.77 -1.61 -1.23
CA ASP A 25 3.15 -2.22 -0.07
C ASP A 25 3.22 -3.75 -0.09
N GLY A 26 3.21 -4.36 -1.28
CA GLY A 26 3.29 -5.80 -1.48
C GLY A 26 4.44 -6.23 -2.40
N LEU A 27 4.83 -7.51 -2.28
CA LEU A 27 5.86 -8.15 -3.10
C LEU A 27 5.30 -9.41 -3.74
N GLY A 28 5.90 -9.82 -4.85
CA GLY A 28 5.58 -11.06 -5.55
C GLY A 28 4.24 -11.06 -6.27
N TYR A 29 4.04 -12.07 -7.09
CA TYR A 29 2.77 -12.28 -7.76
C TYR A 29 1.77 -13.02 -6.86
N PRO A 30 0.46 -12.86 -7.07
CA PRO A 30 -0.54 -13.66 -6.36
C PRO A 30 -0.31 -15.17 -6.46
N SER A 31 0.26 -15.67 -7.57
CA SER A 31 0.66 -17.06 -7.73
C SER A 31 1.70 -17.51 -6.71
N ASP A 32 2.69 -16.68 -6.43
CA ASP A 32 3.77 -17.00 -5.51
C ASP A 32 3.24 -17.13 -4.08
N HIS A 33 2.31 -16.24 -3.71
CA HIS A 33 1.61 -16.31 -2.42
C HIS A 33 0.74 -17.56 -2.30
N ILE A 34 0.02 -17.93 -3.36
CA ILE A 34 -0.82 -19.15 -3.37
C ILE A 34 0.07 -20.40 -3.24
N ASP A 35 1.18 -20.46 -3.96
CA ASP A 35 2.11 -21.59 -3.89
C ASP A 35 2.75 -21.69 -2.49
N PHE A 36 3.09 -20.56 -1.87
CA PHE A 36 3.59 -20.51 -0.51
C PHE A 36 2.54 -21.02 0.49
N VAL A 37 1.30 -20.55 0.41
CA VAL A 37 0.17 -20.97 1.26
C VAL A 37 -0.07 -22.48 1.13
N LEU A 38 0.02 -23.02 -0.09
CA LEU A 38 -0.17 -24.42 -0.39
C LEU A 38 1.04 -25.29 -0.09
N SER A 39 2.18 -24.71 0.32
CA SER A 39 3.35 -25.49 0.69
C SER A 39 3.07 -26.31 1.96
N GLU A 40 3.67 -27.48 2.05
CA GLU A 40 3.51 -28.38 3.20
C GLU A 40 3.92 -27.72 4.53
N ALA A 41 4.88 -26.80 4.47
CA ALA A 41 5.38 -26.09 5.64
C ALA A 41 4.33 -25.15 6.29
N GLN A 42 3.33 -24.68 5.52
CA GLN A 42 2.34 -23.73 6.01
C GLN A 42 1.05 -24.37 6.50
N GLY A 43 0.67 -25.51 5.93
CA GLY A 43 -0.55 -26.24 6.31
C GLY A 43 -1.85 -25.46 6.10
N MET A 44 -1.80 -24.43 5.25
CA MET A 44 -2.96 -23.59 4.93
C MET A 44 -3.66 -24.08 3.66
N ASP A 45 -4.96 -23.84 3.56
CA ASP A 45 -5.78 -24.21 2.41
C ASP A 45 -6.60 -23.04 1.84
N ALA A 46 -6.44 -21.87 2.42
CA ALA A 46 -7.10 -20.63 1.99
C ALA A 46 -6.27 -19.41 2.32
N TRP A 47 -6.50 -18.36 1.55
CA TRP A 47 -5.83 -17.07 1.71
C TRP A 47 -6.66 -15.96 1.07
N ALA A 48 -6.64 -14.75 1.63
CA ALA A 48 -7.28 -13.57 1.07
C ALA A 48 -6.23 -12.66 0.40
N LEU A 49 -6.47 -12.31 -0.86
CA LEU A 49 -5.78 -11.22 -1.53
C LEU A 49 -6.58 -9.95 -1.34
N THR A 50 -5.95 -8.92 -0.79
CA THR A 50 -6.55 -7.62 -0.45
C THR A 50 -5.61 -6.49 -0.85
N ASP A 51 -5.26 -6.40 -2.13
CA ASP A 51 -4.37 -5.34 -2.64
C ASP A 51 -4.94 -3.96 -2.33
N HIS A 52 -4.06 -3.01 -2.05
CA HIS A 52 -4.39 -1.69 -1.56
C HIS A 52 -4.95 -0.79 -2.67
N GLY A 53 -6.20 -0.39 -2.52
CA GLY A 53 -6.90 0.55 -3.40
C GLY A 53 -7.23 0.02 -4.80
N ASN A 54 -6.94 -1.26 -5.08
CA ASN A 54 -7.21 -1.82 -6.40
C ASN A 54 -7.44 -3.34 -6.38
N GLY A 55 -8.03 -3.85 -7.46
CA GLY A 55 -8.26 -5.28 -7.67
C GLY A 55 -7.43 -5.89 -8.81
N SER A 56 -6.30 -5.27 -9.19
CA SER A 56 -5.52 -5.68 -10.36
C SER A 56 -4.94 -7.10 -10.25
N GLY A 57 -4.62 -7.54 -9.02
CA GLY A 57 -4.11 -8.89 -8.75
C GLY A 57 -5.18 -9.99 -8.81
N LEU A 58 -6.46 -9.65 -8.75
CA LEU A 58 -7.54 -10.65 -8.60
C LEU A 58 -7.63 -11.61 -9.79
N ALA A 59 -7.43 -11.14 -11.02
CA ALA A 59 -7.45 -11.97 -12.21
C ALA A 59 -6.31 -12.99 -12.22
N HIS A 60 -5.11 -12.59 -11.78
CA HIS A 60 -3.95 -13.47 -11.62
C HIS A 60 -4.21 -14.53 -10.55
N ALA A 61 -4.70 -14.12 -9.37
CA ALA A 61 -5.07 -15.04 -8.29
C ALA A 61 -6.11 -16.06 -8.76
N ARG A 62 -7.15 -15.62 -9.48
CA ARG A 62 -8.19 -16.49 -10.02
C ARG A 62 -7.63 -17.51 -11.01
N SER A 63 -6.81 -17.06 -11.96
CA SER A 63 -6.20 -17.95 -12.96
C SER A 63 -5.36 -19.03 -12.30
N HIS A 64 -4.50 -18.68 -11.36
CA HIS A 64 -3.65 -19.64 -10.66
C HIS A 64 -4.45 -20.58 -9.76
N THR A 65 -5.48 -20.07 -9.05
CA THR A 65 -6.39 -20.88 -8.25
C THR A 65 -7.04 -21.98 -9.07
N VAL A 66 -7.56 -21.65 -10.25
CA VAL A 66 -8.16 -22.65 -11.16
C VAL A 66 -7.15 -23.70 -11.57
N LYS A 67 -5.91 -23.31 -11.85
CA LYS A 67 -4.82 -24.23 -12.18
C LYS A 67 -4.52 -25.20 -11.03
N MET A 68 -4.44 -24.68 -9.79
CA MET A 68 -4.20 -25.52 -8.60
C MET A 68 -5.35 -26.49 -8.33
N GLN A 69 -6.60 -26.00 -8.44
CA GLN A 69 -7.78 -26.86 -8.27
C GLN A 69 -7.87 -27.95 -9.32
N LYS A 70 -7.56 -27.67 -10.58
CA LYS A 70 -7.47 -28.67 -11.66
C LYS A 70 -6.36 -29.69 -11.41
N ALA A 71 -5.30 -29.30 -10.71
CA ALA A 71 -4.23 -30.20 -10.27
C ALA A 71 -4.58 -31.01 -9.02
N GLY A 72 -5.85 -30.97 -8.56
CA GLY A 72 -6.32 -31.71 -7.40
C GLY A 72 -6.01 -31.10 -6.04
N ARG A 73 -5.45 -29.87 -5.99
CA ARG A 73 -5.14 -29.19 -4.73
C ARG A 73 -6.42 -28.61 -4.11
N LYS A 74 -6.65 -28.91 -2.83
CA LYS A 74 -7.75 -28.29 -2.07
C LYS A 74 -7.30 -26.90 -1.65
N TYR A 75 -7.84 -25.88 -2.32
CA TYR A 75 -7.50 -24.48 -2.07
C TYR A 75 -8.71 -23.58 -2.30
N ARG A 76 -8.88 -22.61 -1.42
CA ARG A 76 -9.92 -21.57 -1.52
C ARG A 76 -9.27 -20.17 -1.51
N GLN A 77 -9.36 -19.48 -2.63
CA GLN A 77 -9.01 -18.07 -2.72
C GLN A 77 -10.14 -17.20 -2.22
N LEU A 78 -9.83 -16.30 -1.31
CA LEU A 78 -10.70 -15.19 -0.92
C LEU A 78 -10.26 -13.94 -1.68
N TYR A 79 -11.24 -13.20 -2.18
CA TYR A 79 -11.00 -12.01 -2.98
C TYR A 79 -11.50 -10.79 -2.22
N GLY A 80 -10.65 -9.80 -2.07
CA GLY A 80 -10.95 -8.56 -1.40
C GLY A 80 -10.15 -7.41 -1.98
N VAL A 81 -10.37 -6.24 -1.45
CA VAL A 81 -9.59 -5.03 -1.73
C VAL A 81 -9.53 -4.24 -0.42
N GLU A 82 -8.38 -3.71 -0.09
CA GLU A 82 -8.26 -2.75 1.00
C GLU A 82 -8.66 -1.37 0.51
N PHE A 83 -9.62 -0.74 1.21
CA PHE A 83 -10.11 0.59 0.85
C PHE A 83 -9.79 1.61 1.94
N TYR A 84 -9.53 2.83 1.53
CA TYR A 84 -9.60 3.98 2.43
C TYR A 84 -11.05 4.28 2.75
N PHE A 85 -11.34 4.45 4.02
CA PHE A 85 -12.62 4.89 4.50
C PHE A 85 -12.53 6.33 5.02
N VAL A 86 -13.41 7.18 4.55
CA VAL A 86 -13.57 8.56 5.03
C VAL A 86 -15.03 8.79 5.43
N PRO A 87 -15.28 9.40 6.60
CA PRO A 87 -16.64 9.66 7.07
C PRO A 87 -17.42 10.61 6.17
N SER A 88 -16.74 11.59 5.56
CA SER A 88 -17.31 12.61 4.68
C SER A 88 -16.35 12.87 3.53
N LEU A 89 -16.85 12.81 2.29
CA LEU A 89 -16.07 13.16 1.11
C LEU A 89 -15.79 14.66 1.03
N ASP A 90 -16.71 15.48 1.49
CA ASP A 90 -16.58 16.94 1.46
C ASP A 90 -15.49 17.41 2.44
N GLU A 91 -15.51 16.90 3.68
CA GLU A 91 -14.48 17.19 4.67
C GLU A 91 -13.09 16.70 4.20
N TRP A 92 -13.04 15.48 3.66
CA TRP A 92 -11.79 14.96 3.12
C TRP A 92 -11.27 15.82 1.96
N GLN A 93 -12.14 16.28 1.07
CA GLN A 93 -11.75 17.12 -0.06
C GLN A 93 -11.18 18.47 0.42
N GLU A 94 -11.83 19.09 1.41
CA GLU A 94 -11.34 20.33 2.01
C GLU A 94 -9.96 20.16 2.66
N GLU A 95 -9.75 19.10 3.41
CA GLU A 95 -8.46 18.79 4.03
C GLU A 95 -7.37 18.51 2.98
N TYR A 96 -7.72 17.76 1.95
CA TYR A 96 -6.83 17.46 0.84
C TYR A 96 -6.39 18.72 0.11
N ASP A 97 -7.32 19.63 -0.17
CA ASP A 97 -7.03 20.88 -0.87
C ASP A 97 -6.17 21.83 0.00
N LYS A 98 -6.44 21.92 1.29
CA LYS A 98 -5.60 22.65 2.26
C LYS A 98 -4.17 22.09 2.27
N HIS A 99 -4.02 20.75 2.33
CA HIS A 99 -2.72 20.11 2.31
C HIS A 99 -1.99 20.34 0.99
N ARG A 100 -2.67 20.20 -0.14
CA ARG A 100 -2.12 20.49 -1.47
C ARG A 100 -1.62 21.93 -1.59
N GLN A 101 -2.37 22.87 -1.05
CA GLN A 101 -1.99 24.29 -1.07
C GLN A 101 -0.74 24.52 -0.21
N SER A 102 -0.69 23.97 0.99
CA SER A 102 0.49 24.09 1.86
C SER A 102 1.78 23.58 1.22
N ILE A 103 1.71 22.47 0.47
CA ILE A 103 2.86 21.94 -0.28
C ILE A 103 3.30 22.90 -1.39
N LYS A 104 2.36 23.51 -2.11
CA LYS A 104 2.68 24.50 -3.16
C LYS A 104 3.35 25.73 -2.58
N ASP A 105 2.83 26.23 -1.46
CA ASP A 105 3.37 27.40 -0.78
C ASP A 105 4.79 27.13 -0.25
N ALA A 106 5.01 25.96 0.35
CA ALA A 106 6.34 25.55 0.81
C ALA A 106 7.36 25.41 -0.35
N LYS A 107 6.94 24.85 -1.49
CA LYS A 107 7.79 24.75 -2.69
C LYS A 107 8.11 26.14 -3.26
N SER A 108 7.13 27.03 -3.32
CA SER A 108 7.29 28.41 -3.77
C SER A 108 8.24 29.20 -2.88
N ALA A 109 8.11 29.07 -1.55
CA ALA A 109 9.00 29.72 -0.59
C ALA A 109 10.45 29.22 -0.74
N LYS A 110 10.67 27.91 -0.85
CA LYS A 110 12.00 27.33 -1.10
C LYS A 110 12.61 27.79 -2.44
N ALA A 111 11.80 27.95 -3.47
CA ALA A 111 12.28 28.45 -4.77
C ALA A 111 12.71 29.92 -4.68
N LYS A 112 11.94 30.77 -3.98
CA LYS A 112 12.28 32.17 -3.74
C LYS A 112 13.57 32.31 -2.91
N GLU A 113 13.72 31.50 -1.86
CA GLU A 113 14.94 31.48 -1.04
C GLU A 113 16.17 31.07 -1.84
N LYS A 114 16.06 30.09 -2.73
CA LYS A 114 17.16 29.71 -3.63
C LYS A 114 17.53 30.83 -4.59
N LEU A 115 16.53 31.52 -5.14
CA LEU A 115 16.74 32.60 -6.09
C LEU A 115 17.46 33.81 -5.42
N SER A 116 17.08 34.16 -4.19
CA SER A 116 17.72 35.24 -3.43
C SER A 116 19.17 34.90 -3.04
N LYS A 117 19.52 33.64 -2.86
CA LYS A 117 20.89 33.19 -2.58
C LYS A 117 21.76 33.16 -3.83
N VAL A 118 21.19 33.04 -5.04
CA VAL A 118 21.91 33.02 -6.31
C VAL A 118 22.13 34.41 -6.83
N ASN A 119 21.23 35.36 -6.57
CA ASN A 119 21.34 36.77 -6.93
C ASN A 119 21.24 37.61 -5.63
N PRO A 120 22.32 37.75 -4.85
CA PRO A 120 22.34 38.76 -3.81
C PRO A 120 22.22 40.13 -4.50
N VAL A 121 21.17 40.89 -4.13
CA VAL A 121 21.06 42.29 -4.52
C VAL A 121 22.22 43.01 -3.81
N GLU A 122 23.27 43.40 -4.55
CA GLU A 122 24.25 44.35 -4.05
C GLU A 122 23.53 45.70 -3.95
N ASP A 123 23.06 46.04 -2.76
CA ASP A 123 22.66 47.42 -2.45
C ASP A 123 23.92 48.29 -2.50
N ASN A 124 24.25 48.76 -3.69
CA ASN A 124 25.22 49.85 -3.87
C ASN A 124 24.50 51.18 -3.53
N GLU A 125 24.36 51.47 -2.24
CA GLU A 125 24.00 52.78 -1.72
C GLU A 125 25.22 53.72 -1.55
N ASP A 126 26.31 53.54 -2.25
CA ASP A 126 27.48 54.46 -2.19
C ASP A 126 27.96 54.82 -3.56
N ALA A 127 27.23 55.70 -4.27
CA ALA A 127 27.78 56.44 -5.41
C ALA A 127 27.01 57.75 -5.65
N LEU A 128 26.99 58.65 -4.69
CA LEU A 128 26.74 60.09 -4.91
C LEU A 128 27.37 60.91 -3.78
N GLU A 129 28.68 61.20 -3.89
CA GLU A 129 29.34 62.42 -3.46
C GLU A 129 30.21 62.94 -4.57
#